data_a986ce5dffc2d0ae03850b19d99f6395
#
_entry.id   a986ce5dffc2d0ae03850b19d99f6395
#
_cell.length_a   1.000
_cell.length_b   1.000
_cell.length_c   1.000
_cell.angle_alpha   90.00
_cell.angle_beta   90.00
_cell.angle_gamma   90.00
#
_symmetry.space_group_name_H-M   'P 1'
#
loop_
_entity.id
_entity.type
_entity.pdbx_description
1 polymer ?
#
loop_
_entity_poly.entity_id
_entity_poly.type
_entity_poly.pdbx_seq_one_letter_code
_entity_poly.pdbx_strand_id
1 'polypeptide(L)'
;RTRRVLTLGFLILGGPYPVVVDTGYRSNQIMETLGMRGLQFHENMIENQLARHGVRMGDVRFVCHTHLHIDHAGKDDLFPMNTTVVLNRRELEYSVSGLMHPQYPAPDIKHLIDRLHTKSALRFLDLEVTGPVELMPGVYCEAANAHTEGSMNIHVHTADGIATICGDVIYDFNDQIVTPFNEIQDAEPRTTGNHGTSK
;
A
#
# COMPACT_ATOMS: atom_id res chain seq x y z
N ARG A 1 -16.11 -5.45 -21.55
CA ARG A 1 -14.90 -6.31 -21.49
C ARG A 1 -14.48 -6.37 -20.01
N THR A 2 -14.30 -7.56 -19.46
CA THR A 2 -13.75 -7.74 -18.12
C THR A 2 -12.22 -7.55 -18.19
N ARG A 3 -11.66 -6.66 -17.37
CA ARG A 3 -10.20 -6.48 -17.21
C ARG A 3 -9.78 -7.16 -15.92
N ARG A 4 -8.66 -7.86 -15.92
CA ARG A 4 -8.01 -8.35 -14.70
C ARG A 4 -7.04 -7.29 -14.20
N VAL A 5 -7.09 -7.02 -12.92
CA VAL A 5 -6.15 -6.15 -12.21
C VAL A 5 -5.44 -7.01 -11.17
N LEU A 6 -4.14 -6.87 -11.06
CA LEU A 6 -3.34 -7.56 -10.06
C LEU A 6 -3.28 -6.70 -8.80
N THR A 7 -3.51 -7.31 -7.66
CA THR A 7 -3.19 -6.74 -6.36
C THR A 7 -1.84 -7.29 -5.93
N LEU A 8 -0.88 -6.42 -5.65
CA LEU A 8 0.49 -6.79 -5.34
C LEU A 8 0.84 -6.39 -3.91
N GLY A 9 1.53 -7.28 -3.21
CA GLY A 9 2.26 -7.01 -1.99
C GLY A 9 3.74 -7.37 -2.21
N PHE A 10 4.64 -6.74 -1.48
CA PHE A 10 6.08 -6.97 -1.62
C PHE A 10 6.69 -7.40 -0.29
N LEU A 11 7.61 -8.35 -0.36
CA LEU A 11 8.43 -8.77 0.77
C LEU A 11 9.87 -8.31 0.54
N ILE A 12 10.36 -7.44 1.43
CA ILE A 12 11.73 -6.95 1.41
C ILE A 12 12.55 -7.82 2.36
N LEU A 13 13.61 -8.42 1.83
CA LEU A 13 14.56 -9.27 2.54
C LEU A 13 16.00 -8.72 2.38
N GLY A 14 16.92 -9.25 3.18
CA GLY A 14 18.34 -8.88 3.12
C GLY A 14 18.73 -7.73 4.04
N GLY A 15 17.77 -7.04 4.64
CA GLY A 15 17.98 -6.08 5.71
C GLY A 15 17.98 -6.72 7.11
N PRO A 16 18.05 -5.90 8.17
CA PRO A 16 18.03 -6.39 9.56
C PRO A 16 16.75 -7.18 9.90
N TYR A 17 15.65 -6.87 9.25
CA TYR A 17 14.34 -7.48 9.49
C TYR A 17 13.55 -7.61 8.18
N PRO A 18 12.66 -8.61 8.06
CA PRO A 18 11.68 -8.65 6.98
C PRO A 18 10.72 -7.47 7.07
N VAL A 19 10.42 -6.86 5.92
CA VAL A 19 9.41 -5.81 5.76
C VAL A 19 8.42 -6.24 4.71
N VAL A 20 7.13 -6.05 4.99
CA VAL A 20 6.05 -6.24 4.03
C VAL A 20 5.57 -4.87 3.56
N VAL A 21 5.32 -4.71 2.28
CA VAL A 21 4.67 -3.53 1.71
C VAL A 21 3.36 -3.96 1.10
N ASP A 22 2.28 -3.39 1.60
CA ASP A 22 0.88 -3.71 1.30
C ASP A 22 0.50 -5.17 1.59
N THR A 23 -0.74 -5.40 1.97
CA THR A 23 -1.20 -6.69 2.49
C THR A 23 -2.31 -7.35 1.67
N GLY A 24 -2.76 -6.68 0.60
CA GLY A 24 -3.86 -7.15 -0.23
C GLY A 24 -5.24 -6.90 0.41
N TYR A 25 -6.28 -7.36 -0.25
CA TYR A 25 -7.64 -7.19 0.24
C TYR A 25 -8.05 -8.30 1.22
N ARG A 26 -8.97 -7.97 2.13
CA ARG A 26 -9.43 -8.84 3.23
C ARG A 26 -10.04 -10.15 2.76
N SER A 27 -10.94 -10.10 1.79
CA SER A 27 -11.64 -11.28 1.27
C SER A 27 -12.15 -11.01 -0.15
N ASN A 28 -12.42 -12.09 -0.90
CA ASN A 28 -13.03 -11.98 -2.22
C ASN A 28 -14.34 -11.19 -2.18
N GLN A 29 -15.13 -11.35 -1.13
CA GLN A 29 -16.44 -10.71 -0.98
C GLN A 29 -16.32 -9.19 -0.79
N ILE A 30 -15.28 -8.68 -0.10
CA ILE A 30 -15.17 -7.24 0.14
C ILE A 30 -15.00 -6.46 -1.15
N MET A 31 -14.42 -7.08 -2.21
CA MET A 31 -14.24 -6.45 -3.52
C MET A 31 -15.57 -6.20 -4.26
N GLU A 32 -16.64 -6.89 -3.86
CA GLU A 32 -17.98 -6.68 -4.43
C GLU A 32 -18.53 -5.28 -4.11
N THR A 33 -18.07 -4.66 -3.02
CA THR A 33 -18.43 -3.28 -2.67
C THR A 33 -17.96 -2.25 -3.71
N LEU A 34 -16.95 -2.61 -4.50
CA LEU A 34 -16.45 -1.82 -5.63
C LEU A 34 -16.99 -2.31 -6.98
N GLY A 35 -17.96 -3.25 -6.99
CA GLY A 35 -18.43 -3.90 -8.22
C GLY A 35 -17.37 -4.80 -8.86
N MET A 36 -16.34 -5.19 -8.13
CA MET A 36 -15.24 -6.03 -8.59
C MET A 36 -15.41 -7.46 -8.06
N ARG A 37 -14.87 -8.42 -8.78
CA ARG A 37 -14.79 -9.81 -8.33
C ARG A 37 -13.38 -10.10 -7.78
N GLY A 38 -13.28 -10.35 -6.50
CA GLY A 38 -12.04 -10.84 -5.89
C GLY A 38 -11.71 -12.27 -6.34
N LEU A 39 -10.44 -12.53 -6.61
CA LEU A 39 -9.90 -13.84 -7.01
C LEU A 39 -8.67 -14.17 -6.17
N GLN A 40 -8.88 -14.34 -4.87
CA GLN A 40 -7.84 -14.74 -3.92
C GLN A 40 -8.00 -16.23 -3.61
N PHE A 41 -6.96 -17.00 -3.87
CA PHE A 41 -6.89 -18.44 -3.59
C PHE A 41 -5.99 -18.68 -2.38
N HIS A 42 -6.00 -19.89 -1.85
CA HIS A 42 -5.21 -20.25 -0.67
C HIS A 42 -3.72 -19.93 -0.84
N GLU A 43 -3.16 -20.24 -1.99
CA GLU A 43 -1.74 -19.98 -2.30
C GLU A 43 -1.40 -18.48 -2.42
N ASN A 44 -2.40 -17.62 -2.61
CA ASN A 44 -2.22 -16.16 -2.70
C ASN A 44 -2.38 -15.46 -1.33
N MET A 45 -2.76 -16.20 -0.28
CA MET A 45 -2.86 -15.64 1.06
C MET A 45 -1.49 -15.20 1.54
N ILE A 46 -1.43 -14.03 2.18
CA ILE A 46 -0.15 -13.40 2.58
C ILE A 46 0.67 -14.31 3.49
N GLU A 47 0.04 -15.01 4.43
CA GLU A 47 0.71 -15.95 5.32
C GLU A 47 1.40 -17.11 4.56
N ASN A 48 0.76 -17.59 3.49
CA ASN A 48 1.31 -18.66 2.66
C ASN A 48 2.42 -18.13 1.74
N GLN A 49 2.27 -16.91 1.23
CA GLN A 49 3.33 -16.26 0.45
C GLN A 49 4.58 -16.01 1.30
N LEU A 50 4.44 -15.50 2.51
CA LEU A 50 5.56 -15.32 3.44
C LEU A 50 6.25 -16.66 3.78
N ALA A 51 5.46 -17.70 4.07
CA ALA A 51 5.96 -19.02 4.40
C ALA A 51 6.81 -19.62 3.27
N ARG A 52 6.51 -19.37 2.00
CA ARG A 52 7.34 -19.80 0.84
C ARG A 52 8.74 -19.22 0.87
N HIS A 53 8.92 -18.07 1.51
CA HIS A 53 10.20 -17.41 1.69
C HIS A 53 10.82 -17.66 3.08
N GLY A 54 10.27 -18.62 3.85
CA GLY A 54 10.74 -18.95 5.19
C GLY A 54 10.47 -17.87 6.24
N VAL A 55 9.54 -16.96 5.98
CA VAL A 55 9.17 -15.86 6.87
C VAL A 55 7.83 -16.18 7.53
N ARG A 56 7.77 -16.12 8.86
CA ARG A 56 6.52 -16.21 9.62
C ARG A 56 5.94 -14.81 9.81
N MET A 57 4.65 -14.69 9.99
CA MET A 57 3.98 -13.40 10.26
C MET A 57 4.64 -12.65 11.44
N GLY A 58 5.01 -13.38 12.49
CA GLY A 58 5.67 -12.80 13.68
C GLY A 58 7.13 -12.37 13.49
N ASP A 59 7.77 -12.75 12.38
CA ASP A 59 9.14 -12.33 12.05
C ASP A 59 9.15 -10.98 11.32
N VAL A 60 8.00 -10.56 10.77
CA VAL A 60 7.86 -9.29 10.06
C VAL A 60 7.93 -8.13 11.06
N ARG A 61 8.92 -7.27 10.88
CA ARG A 61 9.12 -6.12 11.78
C ARG A 61 8.24 -4.94 11.42
N PHE A 62 8.09 -4.68 10.12
CA PHE A 62 7.30 -3.57 9.60
C PHE A 62 6.34 -4.05 8.51
N VAL A 63 5.11 -3.54 8.57
CA VAL A 63 4.18 -3.53 7.45
C VAL A 63 4.03 -2.08 7.02
N CYS A 64 4.44 -1.75 5.81
CA CYS A 64 4.34 -0.40 5.26
C CYS A 64 3.19 -0.35 4.27
N HIS A 65 2.36 0.69 4.33
CA HIS A 65 1.33 0.90 3.32
C HIS A 65 1.70 2.01 2.37
N THR A 66 1.65 1.69 1.07
CA THR A 66 1.69 2.74 0.05
C THR A 66 0.50 3.68 0.23
N HIS A 67 -0.66 3.14 0.52
CA HIS A 67 -1.90 3.82 0.90
C HIS A 67 -2.89 2.80 1.51
N LEU A 68 -4.06 3.26 1.98
CA LEU A 68 -4.98 2.42 2.76
C LEU A 68 -6.22 1.95 2.00
N HIS A 69 -6.21 1.94 0.65
CA HIS A 69 -7.34 1.39 -0.07
C HIS A 69 -7.57 -0.10 0.22
N ILE A 70 -8.78 -0.53 -0.04
CA ILE A 70 -9.36 -1.84 0.23
C ILE A 70 -8.46 -3.03 -0.18
N ASP A 71 -7.67 -2.87 -1.23
CA ASP A 71 -6.81 -3.92 -1.78
C ASP A 71 -5.32 -3.79 -1.38
N HIS A 72 -5.00 -2.84 -0.51
CA HIS A 72 -3.66 -2.62 0.03
C HIS A 72 -3.56 -2.90 1.53
N ALA A 73 -4.57 -2.55 2.33
CA ALA A 73 -4.52 -2.61 3.80
C ALA A 73 -5.46 -3.64 4.44
N GLY A 74 -5.95 -4.61 3.67
CA GLY A 74 -7.02 -5.49 4.11
C GLY A 74 -6.62 -6.60 5.09
N LYS A 75 -5.33 -6.80 5.39
CA LYS A 75 -4.87 -7.95 6.18
C LYS A 75 -3.91 -7.62 7.32
N ASP A 76 -3.89 -6.40 7.79
CA ASP A 76 -3.00 -5.95 8.87
C ASP A 76 -3.27 -6.65 10.20
N ASP A 77 -4.51 -7.05 10.43
CA ASP A 77 -4.95 -7.75 11.62
C ASP A 77 -4.41 -9.18 11.73
N LEU A 78 -3.86 -9.73 10.66
CA LEU A 78 -3.13 -11.01 10.69
C LEU A 78 -1.72 -10.86 11.31
N PHE A 79 -1.16 -9.65 11.33
CA PHE A 79 0.14 -9.40 11.94
C PHE A 79 0.00 -9.12 13.43
N PRO A 80 0.87 -9.70 14.26
CA PRO A 80 0.80 -9.47 15.70
C PRO A 80 1.12 -8.00 16.06
N MET A 81 0.75 -7.58 17.26
CA MET A 81 0.93 -6.19 17.72
C MET A 81 2.39 -5.76 17.92
N ASN A 82 3.33 -6.70 17.91
CA ASN A 82 4.78 -6.38 17.89
C ASN A 82 5.32 -6.07 16.47
N THR A 83 4.54 -6.34 15.42
CA THR A 83 4.78 -5.79 14.08
C THR A 83 4.30 -4.34 14.05
N THR A 84 5.15 -3.43 13.62
CA THR A 84 4.79 -2.01 13.45
C THR A 84 4.16 -1.78 12.08
N VAL A 85 2.91 -1.37 12.03
CA VAL A 85 2.33 -0.84 10.80
C VAL A 85 2.81 0.60 10.62
N VAL A 86 3.27 0.92 9.41
CA VAL A 86 3.86 2.23 9.07
C VAL A 86 3.07 2.83 7.92
N LEU A 87 2.62 4.04 8.08
CA LEU A 87 1.90 4.79 7.05
C LEU A 87 2.11 6.30 7.21
N ASN A 88 1.87 7.04 6.14
CA ASN A 88 1.83 8.49 6.23
C ASN A 88 0.60 8.94 7.01
N ARG A 89 0.74 9.91 7.92
CA ARG A 89 -0.37 10.41 8.77
C ARG A 89 -1.56 10.88 7.93
N ARG A 90 -1.29 11.61 6.85
CA ARG A 90 -2.34 12.12 5.97
C ARG A 90 -3.20 11.02 5.36
N GLU A 91 -2.64 9.82 5.17
CA GLU A 91 -3.41 8.70 4.64
C GLU A 91 -4.48 8.22 5.62
N LEU A 92 -4.16 8.15 6.93
CA LEU A 92 -5.20 7.85 7.93
C LEU A 92 -6.24 8.96 8.00
N GLU A 93 -5.82 10.22 8.04
CA GLU A 93 -6.74 11.37 8.07
C GLU A 93 -7.70 11.36 6.87
N TYR A 94 -7.16 11.09 5.67
CA TYR A 94 -7.96 10.99 4.46
C TYR A 94 -8.92 9.79 4.50
N SER A 95 -8.46 8.63 4.96
CA SER A 95 -9.26 7.40 5.04
C SER A 95 -10.48 7.53 5.95
N VAL A 96 -10.43 8.40 6.97
CA VAL A 96 -11.54 8.65 7.90
C VAL A 96 -12.34 9.91 7.55
N SER A 97 -12.00 10.58 6.45
CA SER A 97 -12.73 11.79 6.00
C SER A 97 -14.16 11.52 5.53
N GLY A 98 -14.48 10.27 5.17
CA GLY A 98 -15.76 9.88 4.60
C GLY A 98 -15.92 10.19 3.11
N LEU A 99 -14.89 10.75 2.46
CA LEU A 99 -14.97 11.18 1.05
C LEU A 99 -14.90 10.00 0.08
N MET A 100 -14.14 8.96 0.41
CA MET A 100 -13.78 7.88 -0.53
C MET A 100 -14.34 6.52 -0.12
N HIS A 101 -15.44 6.49 0.64
CA HIS A 101 -16.17 5.24 0.83
C HIS A 101 -16.72 4.72 -0.52
N PRO A 102 -16.57 3.42 -0.88
CA PRO A 102 -16.16 2.28 -0.05
C PRO A 102 -14.67 1.87 -0.19
N GLN A 103 -13.80 2.73 -0.68
CA GLN A 103 -12.37 2.44 -0.85
C GLN A 103 -11.66 2.13 0.47
N TYR A 104 -12.18 2.65 1.59
CA TYR A 104 -11.65 2.47 2.94
C TYR A 104 -12.62 1.65 3.80
N PRO A 105 -12.56 0.32 3.78
CA PRO A 105 -13.47 -0.51 4.58
C PRO A 105 -13.27 -0.30 6.08
N ALA A 106 -14.37 -0.12 6.79
CA ALA A 106 -14.33 0.14 8.23
C ALA A 106 -13.54 -0.90 9.06
N PRO A 107 -13.57 -2.22 8.77
CA PRO A 107 -12.74 -3.19 9.51
C PRO A 107 -11.25 -2.91 9.40
N ASP A 108 -10.76 -2.51 8.21
CA ASP A 108 -9.35 -2.28 7.94
C ASP A 108 -8.85 -1.02 8.66
N ILE A 109 -9.66 0.04 8.66
CA ILE A 109 -9.30 1.29 9.35
C ILE A 109 -9.43 1.16 10.88
N LYS A 110 -10.47 0.48 11.38
CA LYS A 110 -10.65 0.27 12.82
C LYS A 110 -9.49 -0.50 13.43
N HIS A 111 -8.94 -1.49 12.72
CA HIS A 111 -7.78 -2.23 13.19
C HIS A 111 -6.56 -1.32 13.43
N LEU A 112 -6.35 -0.31 12.57
CA LEU A 112 -5.29 0.67 12.77
C LEU A 112 -5.51 1.52 14.03
N ILE A 113 -6.75 1.87 14.33
CA ILE A 113 -7.09 2.58 15.57
C ILE A 113 -6.79 1.71 16.80
N ASP A 114 -7.10 0.41 16.76
CA ASP A 114 -6.77 -0.51 17.85
C ASP A 114 -5.25 -0.57 18.09
N ARG A 115 -4.43 -0.48 17.05
CA ARG A 115 -2.96 -0.44 17.14
C ARG A 115 -2.42 0.80 17.84
N LEU A 116 -3.13 1.93 17.84
CA LEU A 116 -2.72 3.17 18.52
C LEU A 116 -2.52 2.98 20.02
N HIS A 117 -3.24 2.06 20.65
CA HIS A 117 -3.17 1.81 22.09
C HIS A 117 -2.10 0.78 22.49
N THR A 118 -1.40 0.20 21.51
CA THR A 118 -0.30 -0.73 21.73
C THR A 118 1.03 -0.07 21.36
N LYS A 119 1.97 -0.02 22.33
CA LYS A 119 3.28 0.60 22.12
C LYS A 119 3.98 0.02 20.89
N SER A 120 4.36 0.91 19.98
CA SER A 120 5.09 0.59 18.73
C SER A 120 4.32 -0.29 17.72
N ALA A 121 3.02 -0.52 17.90
CA ALA A 121 2.24 -1.29 16.93
C ALA A 121 1.83 -0.46 15.70
N LEU A 122 1.85 0.88 15.81
CA LEU A 122 1.59 1.81 14.72
C LEU A 122 2.61 2.95 14.73
N ARG A 123 3.09 3.34 13.57
CA ARG A 123 3.98 4.48 13.37
C ARG A 123 3.46 5.37 12.24
N PHE A 124 3.18 6.62 12.56
CA PHE A 124 2.92 7.64 11.57
C PHE A 124 4.21 8.30 11.09
N LEU A 125 4.27 8.54 9.79
CA LEU A 125 5.23 9.41 9.15
C LEU A 125 4.52 10.72 8.78
N ASP A 126 5.23 11.83 8.87
CA ASP A 126 4.75 13.17 8.50
C ASP A 126 5.53 13.65 7.28
N LEU A 127 5.46 12.87 6.18
CA LEU A 127 6.37 12.99 5.03
C LEU A 127 6.31 14.34 4.32
N GLU A 128 5.17 15.02 4.35
CA GLU A 128 5.01 16.37 3.80
C GLU A 128 5.78 17.44 4.61
N VAL A 129 6.11 17.13 5.86
CA VAL A 129 6.81 18.03 6.76
C VAL A 129 8.28 17.68 6.91
N THR A 130 8.56 16.39 7.07
CA THR A 130 9.93 15.90 7.34
C THR A 130 10.72 15.62 6.07
N GLY A 131 10.04 15.50 4.91
CA GLY A 131 10.61 14.89 3.73
C GLY A 131 10.81 13.38 3.90
N PRO A 132 11.64 12.75 3.05
CA PRO A 132 11.88 11.31 3.08
C PRO A 132 12.42 10.82 4.44
N VAL A 133 11.93 9.67 4.88
CA VAL A 133 12.31 9.06 6.16
C VAL A 133 12.89 7.67 5.92
N GLU A 134 14.09 7.44 6.44
CA GLU A 134 14.66 6.10 6.48
C GLU A 134 13.93 5.26 7.55
N LEU A 135 13.30 4.15 7.13
CA LEU A 135 12.62 3.23 8.02
C LEU A 135 13.61 2.28 8.70
N MET A 136 14.50 1.75 7.90
CA MET A 136 15.67 0.94 8.29
C MET A 136 16.76 1.08 7.21
N PRO A 137 18.01 0.68 7.46
CA PRO A 137 19.08 0.82 6.48
C PRO A 137 18.69 0.32 5.10
N GLY A 138 18.71 1.22 4.11
CA GLY A 138 18.38 0.94 2.73
C GLY A 138 16.89 0.91 2.37
N VAL A 139 15.98 1.23 3.30
CA VAL A 139 14.54 1.34 3.03
C VAL A 139 14.03 2.72 3.44
N TYR A 140 13.54 3.48 2.49
CA TYR A 140 13.08 4.86 2.65
C TYR A 140 11.62 5.01 2.26
N CYS A 141 10.90 5.86 2.99
CA CYS A 141 9.54 6.26 2.65
C CYS A 141 9.54 7.74 2.24
N GLU A 142 8.85 8.06 1.15
CA GLU A 142 8.71 9.40 0.61
C GLU A 142 7.26 9.67 0.22
N ALA A 143 6.74 10.90 0.42
CA ALA A 143 5.40 11.25 -0.03
C ALA A 143 5.28 11.11 -1.55
N ALA A 144 4.28 10.38 -2.02
CA ALA A 144 4.05 10.20 -3.45
C ALA A 144 3.28 11.39 -4.06
N ASN A 145 2.50 12.09 -3.27
CA ASN A 145 1.67 13.24 -3.67
C ASN A 145 0.72 12.95 -4.85
N ALA A 146 0.29 11.71 -5.00
CA ALA A 146 -0.58 11.25 -6.07
C ALA A 146 -1.43 10.07 -5.61
N HIS A 147 -2.51 9.75 -6.32
CA HIS A 147 -3.48 8.69 -6.06
C HIS A 147 -4.36 8.96 -4.84
N THR A 148 -3.79 9.01 -3.63
CA THR A 148 -4.45 9.49 -2.42
C THR A 148 -3.65 10.64 -1.80
N GLU A 149 -4.26 11.40 -0.89
CA GLU A 149 -3.58 12.55 -0.27
C GLU A 149 -2.39 12.17 0.60
N GLY A 150 -2.39 10.95 1.14
CA GLY A 150 -1.36 10.45 2.03
C GLY A 150 -0.53 9.30 1.46
N SER A 151 -0.67 8.98 0.17
CA SER A 151 0.11 7.91 -0.44
C SER A 151 1.61 8.16 -0.36
N MET A 152 2.38 7.08 -0.23
CA MET A 152 3.83 7.14 -0.17
C MET A 152 4.49 6.11 -1.07
N ASN A 153 5.66 6.47 -1.58
CA ASN A 153 6.58 5.57 -2.24
C ASN A 153 7.51 4.92 -1.21
N ILE A 154 7.82 3.65 -1.41
CA ILE A 154 8.84 2.96 -0.65
C ILE A 154 10.02 2.65 -1.57
N HIS A 155 11.18 3.23 -1.28
CA HIS A 155 12.43 3.04 -2.02
C HIS A 155 13.29 2.02 -1.29
N VAL A 156 13.77 1.02 -2.03
CA VAL A 156 14.59 -0.07 -1.51
C VAL A 156 15.93 -0.09 -2.25
N HIS A 157 17.02 0.07 -1.54
CA HIS A 157 18.36 -0.09 -2.09
C HIS A 157 18.63 -1.58 -2.29
N THR A 158 18.82 -1.98 -3.52
CA THR A 158 19.15 -3.36 -3.91
C THR A 158 20.53 -3.44 -4.55
N ALA A 159 21.02 -4.66 -4.81
CA ALA A 159 22.27 -4.85 -5.52
C ALA A 159 22.25 -4.29 -6.97
N ASP A 160 21.06 -4.22 -7.57
CA ASP A 160 20.87 -3.75 -8.95
C ASP A 160 20.46 -2.26 -9.02
N GLY A 161 20.40 -1.56 -7.90
CA GLY A 161 20.00 -0.16 -7.81
C GLY A 161 18.81 0.07 -6.87
N ILE A 162 18.09 1.18 -7.07
CA ILE A 162 16.93 1.52 -6.24
C ILE A 162 15.66 0.94 -6.89
N ALA A 163 14.99 0.07 -6.15
CA ALA A 163 13.63 -0.37 -6.49
C ALA A 163 12.63 0.56 -5.80
N THR A 164 11.65 1.08 -6.55
CA THR A 164 10.58 1.91 -6.01
C THR A 164 9.25 1.17 -6.06
N ILE A 165 8.62 1.01 -4.89
CA ILE A 165 7.27 0.50 -4.75
C ILE A 165 6.35 1.71 -4.61
N CYS A 166 5.58 1.98 -5.65
CA CYS A 166 4.78 3.21 -5.77
C CYS A 166 3.26 2.99 -5.58
N GLY A 167 2.83 1.78 -5.22
CA GLY A 167 1.40 1.47 -5.12
C GLY A 167 0.67 1.81 -6.42
N ASP A 168 -0.44 2.48 -6.29
CA ASP A 168 -1.35 2.83 -7.39
C ASP A 168 -1.05 4.16 -8.07
N VAL A 169 0.14 4.72 -7.85
CA VAL A 169 0.60 5.93 -8.56
C VAL A 169 0.85 5.64 -10.04
N ILE A 170 1.37 4.44 -10.34
CA ILE A 170 1.67 4.02 -11.71
C ILE A 170 0.95 2.69 -11.99
N TYR A 171 -0.05 2.74 -12.86
CA TYR A 171 -0.79 1.56 -13.33
C TYR A 171 -0.22 0.96 -14.62
N ASP A 172 0.35 1.80 -15.46
CA ASP A 172 0.95 1.38 -16.72
C ASP A 172 2.21 2.21 -16.98
N PHE A 173 3.34 1.54 -16.91
CA PHE A 173 4.64 2.19 -17.06
C PHE A 173 4.82 2.81 -18.46
N ASN A 174 4.37 2.11 -19.50
CA ASN A 174 4.52 2.62 -20.86
C ASN A 174 3.65 3.85 -21.09
N ASP A 175 2.38 3.77 -20.69
CA ASP A 175 1.42 4.84 -20.91
C ASP A 175 1.69 6.08 -20.01
N GLN A 176 2.22 5.87 -18.80
CA GLN A 176 2.35 6.96 -17.82
C GLN A 176 3.78 7.53 -17.74
N ILE A 177 4.80 6.73 -18.06
CA ILE A 177 6.21 7.14 -17.90
C ILE A 177 6.95 7.22 -19.22
N VAL A 178 6.78 6.26 -20.12
CA VAL A 178 7.55 6.16 -21.36
C VAL A 178 6.93 6.99 -22.49
N THR A 179 5.60 7.04 -22.55
CA THR A 179 4.91 7.78 -23.62
C THR A 179 5.14 9.28 -23.48
N PRO A 180 5.57 9.98 -24.54
CA PRO A 180 5.75 11.42 -24.51
C PRO A 180 4.49 12.17 -24.08
N PHE A 181 4.62 13.13 -23.21
CA PHE A 181 3.51 13.87 -22.58
C PHE A 181 2.59 14.57 -23.60
N ASN A 182 3.10 14.97 -24.76
CA ASN A 182 2.35 15.58 -25.86
C ASN A 182 1.39 14.61 -26.57
N GLU A 183 1.61 13.31 -26.49
CA GLU A 183 0.72 12.30 -27.05
C GLU A 183 -0.46 11.98 -26.11
N ILE A 184 -0.35 12.36 -24.85
CA ILE A 184 -1.39 12.15 -23.83
C ILE A 184 -2.50 13.21 -23.93
N GLN A 185 -2.24 14.36 -24.57
CA GLN A 185 -3.18 15.49 -24.62
C GLN A 185 -4.48 15.19 -25.39
N ASP A 186 -4.46 14.23 -26.29
CA ASP A 186 -5.64 13.80 -27.06
C ASP A 186 -6.31 12.53 -26.48
N ALA A 187 -5.74 11.93 -25.46
CA ALA A 187 -6.36 10.83 -24.77
C ALA A 187 -7.48 11.38 -23.87
N GLU A 188 -8.69 10.83 -23.97
CA GLU A 188 -9.70 11.02 -22.94
C GLU A 188 -9.02 10.83 -21.56
N PRO A 189 -9.31 11.69 -20.56
CA PRO A 189 -8.71 11.54 -19.25
C PRO A 189 -8.96 10.13 -18.76
N ARG A 190 -7.95 9.28 -18.91
CA ARG A 190 -7.96 7.97 -18.28
C ARG A 190 -8.04 8.26 -16.81
N THR A 191 -9.07 7.77 -16.17
CA THR A 191 -9.14 7.76 -14.72
C THR A 191 -7.94 6.99 -14.23
N THR A 192 -6.84 7.69 -14.04
CA THR A 192 -5.63 7.19 -13.41
C THR A 192 -5.95 7.06 -11.95
N GLY A 193 -6.74 6.17 -11.47
CA GLY A 193 -6.98 5.94 -10.05
C GLY A 193 -6.87 7.13 -9.07
N ASN A 194 -6.71 8.31 -9.57
CA ASN A 194 -6.59 9.55 -8.83
C ASN A 194 -7.98 9.96 -8.34
N HIS A 195 -8.58 9.11 -7.51
CA HIS A 195 -9.90 9.33 -6.96
C HIS A 195 -9.94 10.47 -5.92
N GLY A 196 -8.82 11.07 -5.61
CA GLY A 196 -8.73 12.04 -4.54
C GLY A 196 -8.39 13.48 -4.94
N THR A 197 -7.99 13.75 -6.16
CA THR A 197 -7.49 15.10 -6.51
C THR A 197 -8.29 15.85 -7.56
N SER A 198 -9.48 15.39 -7.94
CA SER A 198 -10.38 16.25 -8.69
C SER A 198 -10.92 17.31 -7.75
N LYS A 199 -10.45 18.51 -7.92
CA LYS A 199 -11.08 19.71 -7.37
C LYS A 199 -12.52 19.83 -7.86
#